data_af5d4c563fa490d27e5162da06e0e476
#
_entry.id   af5d4c563fa490d27e5162da06e0e476
#
_cell.length_a   1.000
_cell.length_b   1.000
_cell.length_c   1.000
_cell.angle_alpha   90.00
_cell.angle_beta   90.00
_cell.angle_gamma   90.00
#
_symmetry.space_group_name_H-M   'P 1'
#
loop_
_entity.id
_entity.type
_entity.pdbx_description
1 polymer ?
#
loop_
_entity_poly.entity_id
_entity_poly.type
_entity_poly.pdbx_seq_one_letter_code
_entity_poly.pdbx_strand_id
1 'polypeptide(L)'
;MMKAGLLCAAAQTQDWANFGRFEQANDEVRNPKVVLMGNSITELWIKTHPDFFAARGYVSRGISGQTTSQMLVRFRADVLDLHPQVVVICGGTNDIAQNTGYISLPHILGNLVSMVELARANGIAPVLCSLLPAREFGWRKELEPAPRIIELNAMIREYARRENIPFVDYHAAMSEPDGGMVAAYTYDEVHPTAAGYDVMEKILPPVVDAVLKNPKKYRRR
;
A
#
# COMPACT_ATOMS: atom_id res chain seq x y z
N MET A 1 2.00 11.41 -56.62
CA MET A 1 1.57 10.45 -55.60
C MET A 1 2.59 10.48 -54.48
N MET A 2 2.30 11.20 -53.41
CA MET A 2 3.15 11.21 -52.19
C MET A 2 2.72 10.05 -51.31
N LYS A 3 3.63 9.12 -51.02
CA LYS A 3 3.42 8.07 -50.05
C LYS A 3 3.60 8.68 -48.65
N ALA A 4 2.51 8.87 -47.90
CA ALA A 4 2.56 9.17 -46.52
C ALA A 4 3.09 7.93 -45.76
N GLY A 5 4.37 7.97 -45.36
CA GLY A 5 4.95 6.98 -44.46
C GLY A 5 4.35 7.19 -43.07
N LEU A 6 3.47 6.29 -42.63
CA LEU A 6 3.11 6.18 -41.20
C LEU A 6 4.37 5.78 -40.45
N LEU A 7 5.00 6.75 -39.80
CA LEU A 7 5.93 6.47 -38.70
C LEU A 7 5.09 5.94 -37.53
N CYS A 8 4.98 4.63 -37.43
CA CYS A 8 4.54 3.95 -36.24
C CYS A 8 5.64 4.20 -35.20
N ALA A 9 5.51 5.21 -34.35
CA ALA A 9 6.35 5.35 -33.19
C ALA A 9 6.17 4.04 -32.41
N ALA A 10 7.25 3.26 -32.26
CA ALA A 10 7.25 2.10 -31.39
C ALA A 10 6.84 2.60 -30.01
N ALA A 11 5.62 2.31 -29.60
CA ALA A 11 5.20 2.54 -28.23
C ALA A 11 6.19 1.77 -27.37
N GLN A 12 7.03 2.50 -26.63
CA GLN A 12 7.86 1.89 -25.62
C GLN A 12 6.92 1.10 -24.72
N THR A 13 7.06 -0.22 -24.73
CA THR A 13 6.28 -1.12 -23.87
C THR A 13 6.71 -0.82 -22.44
N GLN A 14 5.99 0.09 -21.80
CA GLN A 14 6.24 0.46 -20.42
C GLN A 14 5.72 -0.68 -19.54
N ASP A 15 6.56 -1.20 -18.66
CA ASP A 15 6.14 -2.08 -17.57
C ASP A 15 5.27 -1.26 -16.58
N TRP A 16 3.99 -1.14 -16.91
CA TRP A 16 3.06 -0.25 -16.22
C TRP A 16 2.91 -0.57 -14.72
N ALA A 17 2.97 -1.85 -14.36
CA ALA A 17 2.89 -2.29 -12.97
C ALA A 17 4.28 -2.39 -12.31
N ASN A 18 5.36 -2.16 -13.08
CA ASN A 18 6.75 -2.20 -12.63
C ASN A 18 7.13 -3.57 -12.02
N PHE A 19 6.83 -4.66 -12.74
CA PHE A 19 7.19 -6.02 -12.33
C PHE A 19 8.71 -6.19 -12.17
N GLY A 20 9.50 -5.56 -13.05
CA GLY A 20 10.96 -5.64 -13.00
C GLY A 20 11.58 -5.06 -11.72
N ARG A 21 10.81 -4.25 -10.95
CA ARG A 21 11.34 -3.58 -9.74
C ARG A 21 11.86 -4.55 -8.69
N PHE A 22 11.18 -5.67 -8.50
CA PHE A 22 11.53 -6.67 -7.47
C PHE A 22 11.85 -8.04 -8.04
N GLU A 23 11.91 -8.22 -9.37
CA GLU A 23 12.11 -9.51 -10.01
C GLU A 23 13.31 -10.26 -9.42
N GLN A 24 14.50 -9.67 -9.45
CA GLN A 24 15.70 -10.27 -8.85
C GLN A 24 15.56 -10.47 -7.34
N ALA A 25 15.04 -9.48 -6.61
CA ALA A 25 14.89 -9.57 -5.16
C ALA A 25 13.85 -10.64 -4.75
N ASN A 26 12.85 -10.90 -5.59
CA ASN A 26 11.86 -11.95 -5.35
C ASN A 26 12.50 -13.35 -5.45
N ASP A 27 13.51 -13.54 -6.31
CA ASP A 27 14.23 -14.81 -6.44
C ASP A 27 15.05 -15.18 -5.18
N GLU A 28 15.43 -14.18 -4.40
CA GLU A 28 16.21 -14.36 -3.17
C GLU A 28 15.34 -14.57 -1.92
N VAL A 29 14.07 -14.14 -1.97
CA VAL A 29 13.15 -14.23 -0.83
C VAL A 29 12.41 -15.58 -0.84
N ARG A 30 12.42 -16.27 0.28
CA ARG A 30 11.69 -17.56 0.45
C ARG A 30 10.89 -17.56 1.75
N ASN A 31 9.58 -17.76 1.63
CA ASN A 31 8.64 -17.92 2.74
C ASN A 31 8.80 -16.86 3.85
N PRO A 32 8.80 -15.56 3.54
CA PRO A 32 8.98 -14.53 4.55
C PRO A 32 7.81 -14.56 5.54
N LYS A 33 8.03 -14.13 6.78
CA LYS A 33 6.93 -14.05 7.74
C LYS A 33 5.89 -13.01 7.31
N VAL A 34 6.35 -11.85 6.87
CA VAL A 34 5.49 -10.71 6.54
C VAL A 34 6.00 -10.00 5.29
N VAL A 35 5.08 -9.71 4.37
CA VAL A 35 5.30 -8.80 3.25
C VAL A 35 4.47 -7.53 3.46
N LEU A 36 5.09 -6.36 3.31
CA LEU A 36 4.42 -5.07 3.30
C LEU A 36 4.23 -4.63 1.84
N MET A 37 2.99 -4.72 1.35
CA MET A 37 2.58 -4.29 0.02
C MET A 37 2.09 -2.85 0.08
N GLY A 38 2.69 -1.96 -0.74
CA GLY A 38 2.34 -0.55 -0.68
C GLY A 38 2.93 0.31 -1.80
N ASN A 39 2.95 1.62 -1.53
CA ASN A 39 3.43 2.66 -2.43
C ASN A 39 4.72 3.33 -1.90
N SER A 40 4.90 4.65 -2.17
CA SER A 40 6.06 5.43 -1.68
C SER A 40 6.22 5.40 -0.16
N ILE A 41 5.13 5.42 0.59
CA ILE A 41 5.20 5.38 2.06
C ILE A 41 5.90 4.09 2.52
N THR A 42 5.58 2.96 1.91
CA THR A 42 6.20 1.67 2.21
C THR A 42 7.64 1.58 1.66
N GLU A 43 7.89 2.14 0.47
CA GLU A 43 9.22 2.18 -0.13
C GLU A 43 10.20 3.04 0.67
N LEU A 44 9.75 4.22 1.10
CA LEU A 44 10.59 5.14 1.87
C LEU A 44 10.80 4.66 3.31
N TRP A 45 9.87 3.90 3.86
CA TRP A 45 9.99 3.36 5.21
C TRP A 45 11.23 2.46 5.36
N ILE A 46 11.40 1.47 4.48
CA ILE A 46 12.59 0.61 4.55
C ILE A 46 13.89 1.39 4.27
N LYS A 47 13.84 2.47 3.49
CA LYS A 47 15.00 3.33 3.24
C LYS A 47 15.37 4.18 4.45
N THR A 48 14.37 4.62 5.21
CA THR A 48 14.56 5.47 6.40
C THR A 48 14.90 4.64 7.64
N HIS A 49 14.25 3.49 7.82
CA HIS A 49 14.38 2.60 8.98
C HIS A 49 14.68 1.15 8.56
N PRO A 50 15.82 0.88 7.90
CA PRO A 50 16.17 -0.47 7.43
C PRO A 50 16.29 -1.49 8.58
N ASP A 51 16.75 -1.06 9.75
CA ASP A 51 16.93 -1.92 10.91
C ASP A 51 15.61 -2.46 11.47
N PHE A 52 14.52 -1.68 11.37
CA PHE A 52 13.19 -2.15 11.74
C PHE A 52 12.75 -3.34 10.89
N PHE A 53 12.96 -3.27 9.58
CA PHE A 53 12.63 -4.37 8.66
C PHE A 53 13.52 -5.58 8.90
N ALA A 54 14.83 -5.36 9.03
CA ALA A 54 15.81 -6.43 9.25
C ALA A 54 15.55 -7.18 10.56
N ALA A 55 15.35 -6.46 11.68
CA ALA A 55 15.12 -7.05 12.99
C ALA A 55 13.83 -7.89 13.05
N ARG A 56 12.81 -7.55 12.24
CA ARG A 56 11.53 -8.26 12.20
C ARG A 56 11.43 -9.29 11.07
N GLY A 57 12.39 -9.31 10.15
CA GLY A 57 12.33 -10.13 8.94
C GLY A 57 11.14 -9.74 8.04
N TYR A 58 10.81 -8.45 7.99
CA TYR A 58 9.77 -7.92 7.12
C TYR A 58 10.33 -7.65 5.72
N VAL A 59 9.54 -7.95 4.71
CA VAL A 59 9.88 -7.70 3.31
C VAL A 59 9.05 -6.54 2.78
N SER A 60 9.71 -5.47 2.34
CA SER A 60 9.03 -4.34 1.70
C SER A 60 8.81 -4.61 0.21
N ARG A 61 7.60 -4.35 -0.25
CA ARG A 61 7.18 -4.35 -1.66
C ARG A 61 6.44 -3.04 -1.98
N GLY A 62 7.01 -1.93 -1.51
CA GLY A 62 6.55 -0.58 -1.81
C GLY A 62 7.14 -0.07 -3.11
N ILE A 63 6.33 0.57 -3.96
CA ILE A 63 6.77 1.26 -5.18
C ILE A 63 6.14 2.66 -5.21
N SER A 64 6.99 3.69 -5.26
CA SER A 64 6.56 5.08 -5.27
C SER A 64 5.60 5.39 -6.42
N GLY A 65 4.59 6.20 -6.14
CA GLY A 65 3.60 6.67 -7.12
C GLY A 65 2.53 5.66 -7.51
N GLN A 66 2.64 4.40 -7.10
CA GLN A 66 1.69 3.36 -7.51
C GLN A 66 0.31 3.51 -6.90
N THR A 67 -0.70 3.28 -7.73
CA THR A 67 -2.11 3.14 -7.38
C THR A 67 -2.45 1.70 -6.99
N THR A 68 -3.62 1.51 -6.39
CA THR A 68 -4.11 0.17 -6.01
C THR A 68 -4.27 -0.75 -7.22
N SER A 69 -4.59 -0.20 -8.41
CA SER A 69 -4.66 -0.98 -9.65
C SER A 69 -3.31 -1.59 -10.04
N GLN A 70 -2.23 -0.80 -9.93
CA GLN A 70 -0.87 -1.29 -10.20
C GLN A 70 -0.42 -2.30 -9.13
N MET A 71 -0.71 -2.02 -7.85
CA MET A 71 -0.44 -2.94 -6.74
C MET A 71 -1.14 -4.29 -6.96
N LEU A 72 -2.42 -4.29 -7.37
CA LEU A 72 -3.19 -5.50 -7.63
C LEU A 72 -2.58 -6.33 -8.77
N VAL A 73 -2.16 -5.70 -9.87
CA VAL A 73 -1.58 -6.41 -11.03
C VAL A 73 -0.29 -7.14 -10.65
N ARG A 74 0.60 -6.54 -9.86
CA ARG A 74 1.86 -7.17 -9.41
C ARG A 74 1.74 -8.00 -8.11
N PHE A 75 0.54 -8.08 -7.52
CA PHE A 75 0.32 -8.73 -6.23
C PHE A 75 0.73 -10.21 -6.22
N ARG A 76 0.55 -10.91 -7.34
CA ARG A 76 0.98 -12.30 -7.46
C ARG A 76 2.50 -12.41 -7.31
N ALA A 77 3.26 -11.72 -8.16
CA ALA A 77 4.73 -11.83 -8.20
C ALA A 77 5.38 -11.35 -6.89
N ASP A 78 4.85 -10.25 -6.31
CA ASP A 78 5.48 -9.58 -5.18
C ASP A 78 4.96 -10.03 -3.81
N VAL A 79 3.88 -10.82 -3.77
CA VAL A 79 3.30 -11.32 -2.52
C VAL A 79 2.98 -12.80 -2.57
N LEU A 80 2.13 -13.25 -3.51
CA LEU A 80 1.61 -14.63 -3.47
C LEU A 80 2.71 -15.65 -3.69
N ASP A 81 3.56 -15.44 -4.68
CA ASP A 81 4.63 -16.37 -5.06
C ASP A 81 5.79 -16.38 -4.04
N LEU A 82 5.84 -15.41 -3.12
CA LEU A 82 6.77 -15.41 -1.98
C LEU A 82 6.27 -16.26 -0.81
N HIS A 83 5.00 -16.64 -0.80
CA HIS A 83 4.35 -17.45 0.24
C HIS A 83 4.51 -16.92 1.68
N PRO A 84 4.24 -15.64 1.98
CA PRO A 84 4.32 -15.11 3.33
C PRO A 84 3.23 -15.69 4.23
N GLN A 85 3.43 -15.60 5.56
CA GLN A 85 2.35 -15.92 6.51
C GLN A 85 1.31 -14.80 6.58
N VAL A 86 1.78 -13.55 6.48
CA VAL A 86 0.97 -12.32 6.58
C VAL A 86 1.34 -11.37 5.46
N VAL A 87 0.34 -10.72 4.87
CA VAL A 87 0.53 -9.54 4.03
C VAL A 87 -0.12 -8.32 4.67
N VAL A 88 0.63 -7.23 4.80
CA VAL A 88 0.14 -5.92 5.21
C VAL A 88 -0.09 -5.09 3.95
N ILE A 89 -1.31 -4.59 3.74
CA ILE A 89 -1.69 -3.85 2.54
C ILE A 89 -1.99 -2.41 2.92
N CYS A 90 -1.20 -1.48 2.38
CA CYS A 90 -1.35 -0.03 2.59
C CYS A 90 -1.29 0.70 1.24
N GLY A 91 -2.42 1.17 0.73
CA GLY A 91 -2.50 1.83 -0.57
C GLY A 91 -3.83 2.55 -0.78
N GLY A 92 -3.85 3.47 -1.76
CA GLY A 92 -5.01 4.28 -2.12
C GLY A 92 -4.73 5.79 -2.19
N THR A 93 -3.66 6.28 -1.57
CA THR A 93 -3.27 7.69 -1.61
C THR A 93 -3.07 8.19 -3.04
N ASN A 94 -2.34 7.44 -3.85
CA ASN A 94 -2.06 7.78 -5.25
C ASN A 94 -3.28 7.62 -6.17
N ASP A 95 -4.26 6.81 -5.78
CA ASP A 95 -5.57 6.71 -6.43
C ASP A 95 -6.36 8.00 -6.20
N ILE A 96 -6.41 8.50 -4.95
CA ILE A 96 -7.04 9.78 -4.61
C ILE A 96 -6.32 10.93 -5.32
N ALA A 97 -4.99 10.88 -5.43
CA ALA A 97 -4.17 11.83 -6.19
C ALA A 97 -4.32 11.69 -7.72
N GLN A 98 -5.08 10.69 -8.20
CA GLN A 98 -5.34 10.43 -9.62
C GLN A 98 -4.06 10.24 -10.44
N ASN A 99 -3.02 9.59 -9.89
CA ASN A 99 -1.74 9.40 -10.57
C ASN A 99 -1.85 8.60 -11.88
N THR A 100 -2.85 7.72 -11.99
CA THR A 100 -3.18 6.97 -13.23
C THR A 100 -4.54 7.33 -13.80
N GLY A 101 -5.07 8.51 -13.45
CA GLY A 101 -6.40 8.99 -13.81
C GLY A 101 -7.42 8.79 -12.69
N TYR A 102 -8.64 9.31 -12.92
CA TYR A 102 -9.70 9.25 -11.92
C TYR A 102 -10.18 7.80 -11.68
N ILE A 103 -10.36 7.47 -10.40
CA ILE A 103 -10.98 6.24 -9.94
C ILE A 103 -11.90 6.55 -8.75
N SER A 104 -13.07 5.92 -8.68
CA SER A 104 -14.01 6.13 -7.57
C SER A 104 -13.56 5.39 -6.30
N LEU A 105 -13.95 5.89 -5.13
CA LEU A 105 -13.62 5.24 -3.84
C LEU A 105 -14.09 3.78 -3.76
N PRO A 106 -15.30 3.42 -4.26
CA PRO A 106 -15.69 2.01 -4.31
C PRO A 106 -14.77 1.13 -5.15
N HIS A 107 -14.21 1.64 -6.25
CA HIS A 107 -13.26 0.88 -7.07
C HIS A 107 -11.88 0.76 -6.41
N ILE A 108 -11.43 1.81 -5.69
CA ILE A 108 -10.20 1.73 -4.87
C ILE A 108 -10.37 0.62 -3.81
N LEU A 109 -11.49 0.65 -3.07
CA LEU A 109 -11.82 -0.42 -2.13
C LEU A 109 -11.89 -1.78 -2.82
N GLY A 110 -12.50 -1.87 -4.00
CA GLY A 110 -12.58 -3.10 -4.80
C GLY A 110 -11.22 -3.72 -5.09
N ASN A 111 -10.21 -2.90 -5.42
CA ASN A 111 -8.83 -3.37 -5.62
C ASN A 111 -8.23 -3.94 -4.31
N LEU A 112 -8.46 -3.25 -3.18
CA LEU A 112 -8.01 -3.73 -1.86
C LEU A 112 -8.71 -5.04 -1.49
N VAL A 113 -10.03 -5.14 -1.72
CA VAL A 113 -10.82 -6.38 -1.53
C VAL A 113 -10.24 -7.52 -2.36
N SER A 114 -9.94 -7.28 -3.63
CA SER A 114 -9.36 -8.30 -4.52
C SER A 114 -8.00 -8.79 -4.00
N MET A 115 -7.13 -7.90 -3.51
CA MET A 115 -5.86 -8.31 -2.90
C MET A 115 -6.06 -9.13 -1.63
N VAL A 116 -7.04 -8.79 -0.79
CA VAL A 116 -7.42 -9.58 0.40
C VAL A 116 -7.91 -10.97 0.01
N GLU A 117 -8.80 -11.06 -0.97
CA GLU A 117 -9.34 -12.33 -1.45
C GLU A 117 -8.27 -13.23 -2.05
N LEU A 118 -7.37 -12.66 -2.86
CA LEU A 118 -6.21 -13.36 -3.41
C LEU A 118 -5.28 -13.87 -2.30
N ALA A 119 -4.99 -13.05 -1.28
CA ALA A 119 -4.18 -13.46 -0.14
C ALA A 119 -4.81 -14.66 0.57
N ARG A 120 -6.10 -14.57 0.94
CA ARG A 120 -6.84 -15.63 1.62
C ARG A 120 -6.90 -16.92 0.79
N ALA A 121 -7.17 -16.82 -0.51
CA ALA A 121 -7.21 -17.97 -1.43
C ALA A 121 -5.86 -18.70 -1.51
N ASN A 122 -4.76 -18.00 -1.25
CA ASN A 122 -3.41 -18.56 -1.22
C ASN A 122 -2.90 -18.86 0.21
N GLY A 123 -3.79 -18.87 1.21
CA GLY A 123 -3.44 -19.22 2.58
C GLY A 123 -2.59 -18.17 3.31
N ILE A 124 -2.65 -16.91 2.88
CA ILE A 124 -1.94 -15.77 3.47
C ILE A 124 -2.93 -14.96 4.31
N ALA A 125 -2.57 -14.58 5.53
CA ALA A 125 -3.41 -13.76 6.39
C ALA A 125 -3.26 -12.28 6.00
N PRO A 126 -4.34 -11.58 5.57
CA PRO A 126 -4.28 -10.17 5.24
C PRO A 126 -4.40 -9.29 6.49
N VAL A 127 -3.71 -8.15 6.46
CA VAL A 127 -3.86 -7.01 7.37
C VAL A 127 -4.08 -5.78 6.50
N LEU A 128 -5.14 -5.01 6.76
CA LEU A 128 -5.41 -3.76 6.08
C LEU A 128 -4.95 -2.56 6.92
N CYS A 129 -4.43 -1.54 6.26
CA CYS A 129 -4.10 -0.28 6.89
C CYS A 129 -5.02 0.84 6.44
N SER A 130 -5.26 1.84 7.30
CA SER A 130 -5.76 3.12 6.83
C SER A 130 -4.73 3.80 5.93
N LEU A 131 -5.18 4.65 5.01
CA LEU A 131 -4.34 5.66 4.41
C LEU A 131 -3.86 6.62 5.49
N LEU A 132 -2.66 7.17 5.32
CA LEU A 132 -2.17 8.25 6.17
C LEU A 132 -2.95 9.55 5.89
N PRO A 133 -3.00 10.47 6.86
CA PRO A 133 -3.60 11.79 6.63
C PRO A 133 -2.83 12.55 5.55
N ALA A 134 -3.53 13.35 4.75
CA ALA A 134 -2.93 14.34 3.86
C ALA A 134 -3.93 15.48 3.64
N ARG A 135 -3.48 16.71 3.88
CA ARG A 135 -4.26 17.93 3.68
C ARG A 135 -4.27 18.34 2.22
N GLU A 136 -3.13 18.19 1.58
CA GLU A 136 -2.93 18.53 0.17
C GLU A 136 -1.94 17.55 -0.49
N PHE A 137 -1.92 17.57 -1.81
CA PHE A 137 -0.89 16.92 -2.61
C PHE A 137 -0.07 17.98 -3.33
N GLY A 138 1.22 18.13 -3.01
CA GLY A 138 2.08 19.14 -3.60
C GLY A 138 2.13 19.11 -5.13
N TRP A 139 1.87 17.93 -5.74
CA TRP A 139 1.83 17.71 -7.21
C TRP A 139 0.42 17.73 -7.81
N ARG A 140 -0.64 17.91 -6.99
CA ARG A 140 -2.05 17.92 -7.37
C ARG A 140 -2.83 18.89 -6.49
N LYS A 141 -2.40 20.16 -6.49
CA LYS A 141 -2.93 21.21 -5.60
C LYS A 141 -4.42 21.53 -5.81
N GLU A 142 -4.97 21.12 -6.96
CA GLU A 142 -6.40 21.27 -7.27
C GLU A 142 -7.28 20.23 -6.56
N LEU A 143 -6.69 19.23 -5.90
CA LEU A 143 -7.44 18.19 -5.19
C LEU A 143 -7.48 18.49 -3.70
N GLU A 144 -8.62 18.19 -3.09
CA GLU A 144 -8.83 18.21 -1.64
C GLU A 144 -8.82 16.77 -1.11
N PRO A 145 -7.65 16.21 -0.73
CA PRO A 145 -7.55 14.79 -0.40
C PRO A 145 -8.17 14.40 0.95
N ALA A 146 -8.10 15.28 1.97
CA ALA A 146 -8.47 14.92 3.34
C ALA A 146 -9.89 14.34 3.47
N PRO A 147 -10.97 14.94 2.93
CA PRO A 147 -12.30 14.36 3.00
C PRO A 147 -12.39 12.98 2.34
N ARG A 148 -11.72 12.81 1.20
CA ARG A 148 -11.73 11.54 0.45
C ARG A 148 -10.92 10.44 1.16
N ILE A 149 -9.82 10.81 1.81
CA ILE A 149 -9.03 9.89 2.65
C ILE A 149 -9.88 9.42 3.84
N ILE A 150 -10.57 10.32 4.52
CA ILE A 150 -11.44 10.00 5.66
C ILE A 150 -12.55 9.04 5.21
N GLU A 151 -13.23 9.33 4.09
CA GLU A 151 -14.29 8.49 3.55
C GLU A 151 -13.78 7.10 3.16
N LEU A 152 -12.67 7.02 2.43
CA LEU A 152 -12.07 5.74 2.04
C LEU A 152 -11.64 4.93 3.27
N ASN A 153 -11.02 5.58 4.27
CA ASN A 153 -10.63 4.92 5.51
C ASN A 153 -11.83 4.36 6.28
N ALA A 154 -12.96 5.06 6.29
CA ALA A 154 -14.20 4.55 6.87
C ALA A 154 -14.69 3.29 6.13
N MET A 155 -14.65 3.30 4.79
CA MET A 155 -15.03 2.15 3.96
C MET A 155 -14.10 0.95 4.19
N ILE A 156 -12.78 1.16 4.24
CA ILE A 156 -11.78 0.10 4.49
C ILE A 156 -12.00 -0.49 5.89
N ARG A 157 -12.18 0.35 6.91
CA ARG A 157 -12.42 -0.08 8.29
C ARG A 157 -13.69 -0.93 8.40
N GLU A 158 -14.78 -0.49 7.79
CA GLU A 158 -16.05 -1.25 7.80
C GLU A 158 -15.92 -2.59 7.09
N TYR A 159 -15.25 -2.63 5.94
CA TYR A 159 -14.93 -3.88 5.26
C TYR A 159 -14.09 -4.82 6.14
N ALA A 160 -13.02 -4.29 6.74
CA ALA A 160 -12.14 -5.05 7.62
C ALA A 160 -12.91 -5.63 8.84
N ARG A 161 -13.79 -4.82 9.45
CA ARG A 161 -14.64 -5.25 10.57
C ARG A 161 -15.59 -6.38 10.17
N ARG A 162 -16.29 -6.21 9.04
CA ARG A 162 -17.27 -7.20 8.53
C ARG A 162 -16.59 -8.52 8.19
N GLU A 163 -15.41 -8.47 7.59
CA GLU A 163 -14.67 -9.64 7.14
C GLU A 163 -13.70 -10.20 8.19
N ASN A 164 -13.71 -9.68 9.43
CA ASN A 164 -12.76 -10.08 10.50
C ASN A 164 -11.29 -10.00 10.04
N ILE A 165 -10.92 -8.90 9.38
CA ILE A 165 -9.55 -8.60 8.95
C ILE A 165 -8.93 -7.66 9.98
N PRO A 166 -7.72 -7.95 10.49
CA PRO A 166 -6.98 -7.02 11.34
C PRO A 166 -6.74 -5.70 10.62
N PHE A 167 -6.97 -4.60 11.32
CA PHE A 167 -6.87 -3.24 10.78
C PHE A 167 -5.88 -2.40 11.57
N VAL A 168 -4.99 -1.71 10.86
CA VAL A 168 -4.00 -0.79 11.43
C VAL A 168 -4.42 0.64 11.12
N ASP A 169 -4.70 1.43 12.14
CA ASP A 169 -5.20 2.79 12.01
C ASP A 169 -4.09 3.84 12.16
N TYR A 170 -3.31 4.02 11.12
CA TYR A 170 -2.31 5.09 11.07
C TYR A 170 -2.95 6.47 11.06
N HIS A 171 -4.10 6.62 10.36
CA HIS A 171 -4.78 7.91 10.25
C HIS A 171 -5.10 8.50 11.62
N ALA A 172 -5.74 7.71 12.49
CA ALA A 172 -6.13 8.19 13.82
C ALA A 172 -4.94 8.61 14.69
N ALA A 173 -3.76 8.00 14.50
CA ALA A 173 -2.58 8.29 15.30
C ALA A 173 -1.73 9.45 14.76
N MET A 174 -1.93 9.84 13.50
CA MET A 174 -1.05 10.77 12.81
C MET A 174 -1.77 12.02 12.28
N SER A 175 -3.12 12.13 12.45
CA SER A 175 -3.89 13.25 11.90
C SER A 175 -4.03 14.42 12.85
N GLU A 176 -4.01 15.63 12.28
CA GLU A 176 -4.49 16.86 12.86
C GLU A 176 -6.02 16.98 12.72
N PRO A 177 -6.68 17.89 13.48
CA PRO A 177 -8.13 18.07 13.40
C PRO A 177 -8.67 18.45 12.00
N ASP A 178 -7.84 19.06 11.15
CA ASP A 178 -8.18 19.46 9.78
C ASP A 178 -7.99 18.32 8.75
N GLY A 179 -7.61 17.13 9.20
CA GLY A 179 -7.38 15.95 8.36
C GLY A 179 -6.01 15.89 7.70
N GLY A 180 -5.12 16.86 7.96
CA GLY A 180 -3.72 16.81 7.58
C GLY A 180 -2.90 15.90 8.48
N MET A 181 -1.66 15.62 8.09
CA MET A 181 -0.70 14.92 8.95
C MET A 181 -0.08 15.90 9.96
N VAL A 182 0.14 15.46 11.20
CA VAL A 182 0.88 16.21 12.20
C VAL A 182 2.20 16.71 11.59
N ALA A 183 2.47 18.00 11.66
CA ALA A 183 3.60 18.63 10.95
C ALA A 183 4.97 18.00 11.26
N ALA A 184 5.17 17.51 12.48
CA ALA A 184 6.40 16.82 12.84
C ALA A 184 6.56 15.44 12.16
N TYR A 185 5.46 14.85 11.68
CA TYR A 185 5.42 13.50 11.11
C TYR A 185 5.53 13.47 9.58
N THR A 186 5.50 14.63 8.92
CA THR A 186 5.60 14.72 7.46
C THR A 186 6.56 15.81 7.03
N TYR A 187 7.13 15.67 5.82
CA TYR A 187 7.95 16.72 5.22
C TYR A 187 7.29 17.37 3.99
N ASP A 188 6.19 16.83 3.50
CA ASP A 188 5.50 17.30 2.29
C ASP A 188 3.97 17.08 2.33
N GLU A 189 3.38 16.97 3.51
CA GLU A 189 1.96 16.68 3.79
C GLU A 189 1.51 15.24 3.46
N VAL A 190 2.39 14.38 2.92
CA VAL A 190 2.06 13.01 2.48
C VAL A 190 3.02 11.97 3.01
N HIS A 191 4.32 12.25 2.90
CA HIS A 191 5.35 11.28 3.22
C HIS A 191 5.87 11.47 4.63
N PRO A 192 5.97 10.39 5.42
CA PRO A 192 6.44 10.47 6.78
C PRO A 192 7.92 10.88 6.90
N THR A 193 8.22 11.71 7.90
CA THR A 193 9.58 11.87 8.45
C THR A 193 10.00 10.62 9.22
N ALA A 194 11.24 10.55 9.70
CA ALA A 194 11.67 9.50 10.63
C ALA A 194 10.74 9.43 11.86
N ALA A 195 10.36 10.57 12.44
CA ALA A 195 9.41 10.62 13.56
C ALA A 195 8.02 10.08 13.19
N GLY A 196 7.56 10.30 11.95
CA GLY A 196 6.32 9.71 11.43
C GLY A 196 6.42 8.19 11.34
N TYR A 197 7.53 7.66 10.84
CA TYR A 197 7.77 6.21 10.83
C TYR A 197 7.90 5.63 12.24
N ASP A 198 8.48 6.33 13.21
CA ASP A 198 8.50 5.90 14.62
C ASP A 198 7.08 5.68 15.18
N VAL A 199 6.10 6.51 14.77
CA VAL A 199 4.69 6.31 15.14
C VAL A 199 4.14 5.05 14.49
N MET A 200 4.39 4.86 13.19
CA MET A 200 3.92 3.66 12.45
C MET A 200 4.51 2.38 13.05
N GLU A 201 5.78 2.41 13.50
CA GLU A 201 6.49 1.28 14.13
C GLU A 201 5.96 0.92 15.51
N LYS A 202 5.29 1.83 16.20
CA LYS A 202 4.60 1.52 17.46
C LYS A 202 3.25 0.84 17.25
N ILE A 203 2.60 1.10 16.10
CA ILE A 203 1.22 0.70 15.83
C ILE A 203 1.14 -0.63 15.07
N LEU A 204 2.00 -0.84 14.06
CA LEU A 204 1.95 -2.02 13.20
C LEU A 204 2.28 -3.33 13.93
N PRO A 205 3.41 -3.43 14.68
CA PRO A 205 3.84 -4.70 15.24
C PRO A 205 2.84 -5.38 16.16
N PRO A 206 2.15 -4.69 17.07
CA PRO A 206 1.17 -5.35 17.94
C PRO A 206 0.07 -6.08 17.16
N VAL A 207 -0.38 -5.50 16.04
CA VAL A 207 -1.40 -6.10 15.17
C VAL A 207 -0.83 -7.31 14.43
N VAL A 208 0.33 -7.14 13.80
CA VAL A 208 0.98 -8.21 13.02
C VAL A 208 1.38 -9.38 13.92
N ASP A 209 1.95 -9.11 15.09
CA ASP A 209 2.35 -10.15 16.05
C ASP A 209 1.14 -10.95 16.54
N ALA A 210 -0.02 -10.30 16.75
CA ALA A 210 -1.27 -10.99 17.08
C ALA A 210 -1.75 -11.90 15.95
N VAL A 211 -1.60 -11.47 14.68
CA VAL A 211 -1.92 -12.30 13.51
C VAL A 211 -0.96 -13.48 13.38
N LEU A 212 0.33 -13.25 13.56
CA LEU A 212 1.36 -14.30 13.47
C LEU A 212 1.21 -15.41 14.52
N LYS A 213 0.61 -15.11 15.69
CA LYS A 213 0.26 -16.14 16.71
C LYS A 213 -0.79 -17.13 16.22
N ASN A 214 -1.72 -16.70 15.36
CA ASN A 214 -2.76 -17.56 14.79
C ASN A 214 -3.17 -17.11 13.39
N PRO A 215 -2.31 -17.21 12.37
CA PRO A 215 -2.60 -16.72 11.04
C PRO A 215 -3.77 -17.46 10.37
N LYS A 216 -4.02 -18.73 10.73
CA LYS A 216 -5.13 -19.53 10.19
C LYS A 216 -6.50 -18.90 10.48
N LYS A 217 -6.65 -18.17 11.58
CA LYS A 217 -7.89 -17.48 11.95
C LYS A 217 -8.32 -16.45 10.89
N TYR A 218 -7.36 -15.82 10.21
CA TYR A 218 -7.59 -14.71 9.30
C TYR A 218 -7.53 -15.09 7.80
N ARG A 219 -7.16 -16.35 7.50
CA ARG A 219 -7.07 -16.89 6.13
C ARG A 219 -8.39 -17.38 5.56
N ARG A 220 -9.44 -17.50 6.37
CA ARG A 220 -10.77 -17.98 5.96
C ARG A 220 -11.73 -16.81 5.82
N ARG A 221 -12.67 -16.93 4.85
CA ARG A 221 -13.90 -16.15 4.85
C ARG A 221 -14.79 -16.57 5.99
#